data_8426f5699fac018c383d932bf19ec653
#
_entry.id   8426f5699fac018c383d932bf19ec653
#
_cell.length_a   1.000
_cell.length_b   1.000
_cell.length_c   1.000
_cell.angle_alpha   90.00
_cell.angle_beta   90.00
_cell.angle_gamma   90.00
#
_symmetry.space_group_name_H-M   'P 1'
#
loop_
_entity.id
_entity.type
_entity.pdbx_description
1 polymer ?
#
loop_
_entity_poly.entity_id
_entity_poly.type
_entity_poly.pdbx_seq_one_letter_code
_entity_poly.pdbx_strand_id
1 'polypeptide(L)'
;HLDVYYLHRDFDGTRLEDPLRALDDLLRAGKIRYWGVSNFRGWRIAEMVHTARQLNMPGPVVCQPYYNLLNRLPEVEVLEACCHHGIGVVPYSPIARGVLSGKYAPGAKPAEGTRAGRGDKRILQTEFREESLAIAQTLKTHCEVKKKGVALQHFATAWVLANKAVSAVIAGPRTLDQWTD
;
A
#
# COMPACT_ATOMS: atom_id res chain seq x y z
N HIS A 1 17.84 3.97 17.37
CA HIS A 1 17.05 4.81 16.46
C HIS A 1 16.23 3.97 15.48
N LEU A 2 15.20 4.57 14.89
CA LEU A 2 14.48 4.02 13.74
C LEU A 2 14.89 4.79 12.50
N ASP A 3 14.97 4.11 11.35
CA ASP A 3 15.27 4.79 10.09
C ASP A 3 14.07 5.57 9.59
N VAL A 4 12.87 4.96 9.57
CA VAL A 4 11.64 5.61 9.17
C VAL A 4 10.53 5.36 10.19
N TYR A 5 9.90 6.43 10.65
CA TYR A 5 8.70 6.36 11.50
C TYR A 5 7.46 6.78 10.70
N TYR A 6 6.38 5.99 10.75
CA TYR A 6 5.15 6.29 10.02
C TYR A 6 4.05 6.81 10.93
N LEU A 7 3.40 7.90 10.52
CA LEU A 7 2.03 8.18 10.95
C LEU A 7 1.09 7.23 10.20
N HIS A 8 0.50 6.29 10.93
CA HIS A 8 -0.16 5.11 10.34
C HIS A 8 -1.44 5.44 9.58
N ARG A 9 -2.18 6.44 10.03
CA ARG A 9 -3.41 6.93 9.39
C ARG A 9 -3.79 8.31 9.89
N ASP A 10 -4.59 9.00 9.10
CA ASP A 10 -5.21 10.26 9.50
C ASP A 10 -6.38 10.02 10.46
N PHE A 11 -6.64 11.02 11.28
CA PHE A 11 -7.81 11.08 12.16
C PHE A 11 -8.52 12.41 11.92
N ASP A 12 -9.82 12.36 11.68
CA ASP A 12 -10.64 13.55 11.51
C ASP A 12 -10.53 14.47 12.73
N GLY A 13 -10.39 15.77 12.47
CA GLY A 13 -10.27 16.80 13.51
C GLY A 13 -8.89 16.90 14.18
N THR A 14 -7.91 16.08 13.81
CA THR A 14 -6.56 16.21 14.34
C THR A 14 -5.86 17.43 13.78
N ARG A 15 -5.38 18.31 14.67
CA ARG A 15 -4.47 19.40 14.29
C ARG A 15 -3.11 18.81 13.91
N LEU A 16 -2.58 19.21 12.77
CA LEU A 16 -1.32 18.66 12.27
C LEU A 16 -0.11 19.13 13.06
N GLU A 17 -0.18 20.31 13.64
CA GLU A 17 0.95 20.89 14.38
C GLU A 17 1.41 20.02 15.55
N ASP A 18 0.47 19.37 16.27
CA ASP A 18 0.80 18.60 17.46
C ASP A 18 1.63 17.34 17.12
N PRO A 19 1.19 16.45 16.21
CA PRO A 19 2.02 15.30 15.82
C PRO A 19 3.30 15.73 15.08
N LEU A 20 3.30 16.83 14.32
CA LEU A 20 4.49 17.29 13.63
C LEU A 20 5.55 17.82 14.60
N ARG A 21 5.16 18.56 15.66
CA ARG A 21 6.10 18.96 16.72
C ARG A 21 6.71 17.75 17.42
N ALA A 22 5.90 16.74 17.75
CA ALA A 22 6.41 15.50 18.35
C ALA A 22 7.41 14.76 17.43
N LEU A 23 7.17 14.75 16.11
CA LEU A 23 8.10 14.20 15.12
C LEU A 23 9.40 15.03 15.05
N ASP A 24 9.31 16.36 15.08
CA ASP A 24 10.51 17.24 15.10
C ASP A 24 11.37 16.97 16.34
N ASP A 25 10.77 16.83 17.52
CA ASP A 25 11.48 16.47 18.74
C ASP A 25 12.20 15.11 18.61
N LEU A 26 11.56 14.12 18.00
CA LEU A 26 12.15 12.79 17.75
C LEU A 26 13.30 12.86 16.75
N LEU A 27 13.18 13.67 15.70
CA LEU A 27 14.23 13.91 14.70
C LEU A 27 15.43 14.60 15.36
N ARG A 28 15.20 15.69 16.09
CA ARG A 28 16.25 16.45 16.79
C ARG A 28 16.97 15.62 17.85
N ALA A 29 16.24 14.75 18.54
CA ALA A 29 16.78 13.80 19.51
C ALA A 29 17.53 12.62 18.86
N GLY A 30 17.56 12.51 17.52
CA GLY A 30 18.20 11.40 16.79
C GLY A 30 17.53 10.05 17.00
N LYS A 31 16.28 10.02 17.48
CA LYS A 31 15.52 8.79 17.71
C LYS A 31 14.95 8.22 16.42
N ILE A 32 14.63 9.07 15.46
CA ILE A 32 14.23 8.72 14.10
C ILE A 32 15.08 9.49 13.10
N ARG A 33 15.30 8.93 11.89
CA ARG A 33 16.03 9.61 10.81
C ARG A 33 15.11 10.31 9.86
N TYR A 34 14.00 9.63 9.54
CA TYR A 34 12.98 10.09 8.60
C TYR A 34 11.60 9.75 9.13
N TRP A 35 10.59 10.37 8.55
CA TRP A 35 9.22 10.01 8.81
C TRP A 35 8.40 9.95 7.52
N GLY A 36 7.28 9.25 7.59
CA GLY A 36 6.37 9.06 6.48
C GLY A 36 4.92 8.97 6.92
N VAL A 37 4.04 8.78 5.97
CA VAL A 37 2.60 8.70 6.19
C VAL A 37 2.02 7.44 5.56
N SER A 38 0.91 6.94 6.10
CA SER A 38 0.16 5.82 5.56
C SER A 38 -1.34 6.08 5.70
N ASN A 39 -2.11 5.78 4.66
CA ASN A 39 -3.55 5.95 4.64
C ASN A 39 -4.02 7.41 4.87
N PHE A 40 -3.29 8.37 4.32
CA PHE A 40 -3.66 9.77 4.24
C PHE A 40 -4.19 10.10 2.84
N ARG A 41 -5.10 11.06 2.76
CA ARG A 41 -5.58 11.63 1.49
C ARG A 41 -4.54 12.57 0.89
N GLY A 42 -4.55 12.77 -0.42
CA GLY A 42 -3.58 13.62 -1.11
C GLY A 42 -3.58 15.06 -0.62
N TRP A 43 -4.77 15.66 -0.44
CA TRP A 43 -4.89 17.01 0.11
C TRP A 43 -4.30 17.14 1.53
N ARG A 44 -4.45 16.09 2.36
CA ARG A 44 -3.91 16.06 3.73
C ARG A 44 -2.39 15.93 3.75
N ILE A 45 -1.83 15.18 2.79
CA ILE A 45 -0.37 15.10 2.58
C ILE A 45 0.18 16.48 2.20
N ALA A 46 -0.48 17.19 1.29
CA ALA A 46 -0.08 18.54 0.88
C ALA A 46 -0.12 19.53 2.05
N GLU A 47 -1.19 19.51 2.85
CA GLU A 47 -1.33 20.31 4.06
C GLU A 47 -0.21 20.00 5.06
N MET A 48 0.11 18.72 5.25
CA MET A 48 1.17 18.27 6.16
C MET A 48 2.55 18.76 5.73
N VAL A 49 2.87 18.71 4.44
CA VAL A 49 4.10 19.26 3.88
C VAL A 49 4.17 20.77 4.10
N HIS A 50 3.07 21.48 3.88
CA HIS A 50 3.00 22.91 4.11
C HIS A 50 3.21 23.27 5.59
N THR A 51 2.52 22.57 6.49
CA THR A 51 2.66 22.79 7.94
C THR A 51 4.07 22.47 8.44
N ALA A 52 4.69 21.40 7.95
CA ALA A 52 6.08 21.06 8.27
C ALA A 52 7.05 22.21 7.86
N ARG A 53 6.85 22.79 6.67
CA ARG A 53 7.63 23.96 6.22
C ARG A 53 7.42 25.18 7.12
N GLN A 54 6.19 25.45 7.54
CA GLN A 54 5.90 26.55 8.48
C GLN A 54 6.57 26.34 9.85
N LEU A 55 6.70 25.09 10.28
CA LEU A 55 7.38 24.72 11.51
C LEU A 55 8.92 24.61 11.38
N ASN A 56 9.48 24.90 10.18
CA ASN A 56 10.90 24.76 9.87
C ASN A 56 11.45 23.37 10.18
N MET A 57 10.67 22.32 9.90
CA MET A 57 11.05 20.92 10.08
C MET A 57 11.05 20.16 8.75
N PRO A 58 11.81 19.05 8.63
CA PRO A 58 11.75 18.18 7.47
C PRO A 58 10.35 17.61 7.25
N GLY A 59 9.90 17.59 5.98
CA GLY A 59 8.64 16.97 5.57
C GLY A 59 8.71 15.43 5.52
N PRO A 60 7.57 14.76 5.21
CA PRO A 60 7.55 13.32 5.01
C PRO A 60 8.37 12.93 3.79
N VAL A 61 9.11 11.83 3.88
CA VAL A 61 9.93 11.32 2.77
C VAL A 61 9.28 10.17 2.03
N VAL A 62 8.26 9.53 2.63
CA VAL A 62 7.62 8.33 2.09
C VAL A 62 6.15 8.26 2.46
N CYS A 63 5.35 7.77 1.50
CA CYS A 63 3.94 7.45 1.66
C CYS A 63 3.71 5.96 1.46
N GLN A 64 2.94 5.32 2.35
CA GLN A 64 2.60 3.91 2.29
C GLN A 64 1.09 3.74 2.08
N PRO A 65 0.59 3.82 0.82
CA PRO A 65 -0.83 3.67 0.53
C PRO A 65 -1.23 2.21 0.30
N TYR A 66 -2.53 1.91 0.43
CA TYR A 66 -3.13 0.71 -0.10
C TYR A 66 -3.33 0.87 -1.62
N TYR A 67 -2.51 0.19 -2.42
CA TYR A 67 -2.54 0.33 -3.88
C TYR A 67 -2.25 -1.00 -4.58
N ASN A 68 -3.13 -1.41 -5.48
CA ASN A 68 -3.02 -2.60 -6.31
C ASN A 68 -4.04 -2.54 -7.47
N LEU A 69 -4.06 -3.56 -8.33
CA LEU A 69 -4.97 -3.64 -9.49
C LEU A 69 -6.46 -3.55 -9.15
N LEU A 70 -6.87 -3.95 -7.92
CA LEU A 70 -8.27 -3.88 -7.46
C LEU A 70 -8.58 -2.57 -6.72
N ASN A 71 -7.57 -1.85 -6.24
CA ASN A 71 -7.73 -0.57 -5.57
C ASN A 71 -6.79 0.47 -6.19
N ARG A 72 -7.33 1.24 -7.12
CA ARG A 72 -6.61 2.27 -7.86
C ARG A 72 -6.90 3.69 -7.34
N LEU A 73 -7.66 3.81 -6.25
CA LEU A 73 -8.04 5.10 -5.67
C LEU A 73 -6.84 6.05 -5.42
N PRO A 74 -5.65 5.57 -5.00
CA PRO A 74 -4.49 6.45 -4.83
C PRO A 74 -4.05 7.21 -6.09
N GLU A 75 -4.38 6.71 -7.30
CA GLU A 75 -4.04 7.39 -8.56
C GLU A 75 -4.77 8.73 -8.72
N VAL A 76 -5.92 8.93 -8.04
CA VAL A 76 -6.74 10.13 -8.17
C VAL A 76 -6.03 11.36 -7.59
N GLU A 77 -5.41 11.22 -6.41
CA GLU A 77 -4.77 12.36 -5.73
C GLU A 77 -3.50 12.00 -4.95
N VAL A 78 -3.43 10.81 -4.33
CA VAL A 78 -2.32 10.48 -3.42
C VAL A 78 -1.00 10.37 -4.16
N LEU A 79 -0.97 9.66 -5.29
CA LEU A 79 0.25 9.50 -6.09
C LEU A 79 0.69 10.83 -6.68
N GLU A 80 -0.26 11.65 -7.15
CA GLU A 80 0.01 12.98 -7.68
C GLU A 80 0.60 13.92 -6.60
N ALA A 81 0.01 13.92 -5.40
CA ALA A 81 0.53 14.70 -4.28
C ALA A 81 1.95 14.25 -3.90
N CYS A 82 2.20 12.95 -3.86
CA CYS A 82 3.53 12.41 -3.57
C CYS A 82 4.55 12.82 -4.63
N CYS A 83 4.22 12.69 -5.92
CA CYS A 83 5.07 13.13 -7.02
C CYS A 83 5.37 14.63 -6.92
N HIS A 84 4.34 15.46 -6.70
CA HIS A 84 4.48 16.92 -6.62
C HIS A 84 5.41 17.34 -5.48
N HIS A 85 5.36 16.65 -4.35
CA HIS A 85 6.14 17.00 -3.16
C HIS A 85 7.46 16.21 -3.03
N GLY A 86 7.79 15.35 -3.98
CA GLY A 86 9.03 14.55 -3.95
C GLY A 86 9.02 13.46 -2.87
N ILE A 87 7.85 12.90 -2.55
CA ILE A 87 7.64 11.86 -1.54
C ILE A 87 7.65 10.50 -2.24
N GLY A 88 8.53 9.59 -1.82
CA GLY A 88 8.56 8.21 -2.33
C GLY A 88 7.29 7.44 -1.98
N VAL A 89 6.84 6.54 -2.85
CA VAL A 89 5.64 5.75 -2.61
C VAL A 89 6.00 4.28 -2.47
N VAL A 90 5.58 3.67 -1.37
CA VAL A 90 5.84 2.25 -1.04
C VAL A 90 4.52 1.56 -0.66
N PRO A 91 3.71 1.12 -1.65
CA PRO A 91 2.40 0.55 -1.39
C PRO A 91 2.46 -0.77 -0.62
N TYR A 92 1.43 -1.01 0.18
CA TYR A 92 1.19 -2.30 0.80
C TYR A 92 0.10 -3.10 0.07
N SER A 93 0.11 -4.42 0.26
CA SER A 93 -0.83 -5.37 -0.34
C SER A 93 -0.89 -5.31 -1.89
N PRO A 94 0.24 -5.39 -2.61
CA PRO A 94 0.26 -5.34 -4.07
C PRO A 94 -0.56 -6.45 -4.72
N ILE A 95 -0.72 -7.59 -4.05
CA ILE A 95 -1.55 -8.73 -4.51
C ILE A 95 -2.90 -8.81 -3.79
N ALA A 96 -3.43 -7.68 -3.28
CA ALA A 96 -4.75 -7.61 -2.63
C ALA A 96 -4.96 -8.74 -1.60
N ARG A 97 -4.05 -8.86 -0.61
CA ARG A 97 -4.08 -9.90 0.45
C ARG A 97 -4.16 -11.34 -0.09
N GLY A 98 -3.77 -11.56 -1.34
CA GLY A 98 -3.75 -12.86 -2.01
C GLY A 98 -4.93 -13.11 -2.95
N VAL A 99 -5.86 -12.17 -3.12
CA VAL A 99 -6.90 -12.27 -4.15
C VAL A 99 -6.28 -12.27 -5.54
N LEU A 100 -5.31 -11.40 -5.79
CA LEU A 100 -4.56 -11.33 -7.05
C LEU A 100 -3.47 -12.43 -7.21
N SER A 101 -3.60 -13.54 -6.49
CA SER A 101 -2.91 -14.78 -6.86
C SER A 101 -3.79 -15.71 -7.70
N GLY A 102 -5.08 -15.37 -7.88
CA GLY A 102 -6.03 -16.17 -8.64
C GLY A 102 -6.44 -17.49 -7.99
N LYS A 103 -6.11 -17.71 -6.71
CA LYS A 103 -6.43 -18.95 -5.98
C LYS A 103 -7.86 -19.03 -5.45
N TYR A 104 -8.58 -17.92 -5.44
CA TYR A 104 -9.97 -17.86 -5.01
C TYR A 104 -10.88 -17.79 -6.24
N ALA A 105 -11.85 -18.69 -6.34
CA ALA A 105 -12.86 -18.66 -7.38
C ALA A 105 -14.17 -18.05 -6.86
N PRO A 106 -14.92 -17.29 -7.66
CA PRO A 106 -16.25 -16.83 -7.33
C PRO A 106 -17.17 -17.98 -6.94
N GLY A 107 -18.01 -17.81 -5.92
CA GLY A 107 -18.95 -18.82 -5.44
C GLY A 107 -18.33 -20.05 -4.76
N ALA A 108 -17.01 -20.20 -4.74
CA ALA A 108 -16.35 -21.34 -4.14
C ALA A 108 -15.93 -21.09 -2.67
N LYS A 109 -16.05 -22.12 -1.84
CA LYS A 109 -15.52 -22.06 -0.47
C LYS A 109 -14.00 -21.96 -0.52
N PRO A 110 -13.39 -20.97 0.19
CA PRO A 110 -11.93 -20.86 0.23
C PRO A 110 -11.26 -22.10 0.83
N ALA A 111 -10.17 -22.56 0.22
CA ALA A 111 -9.42 -23.69 0.73
C ALA A 111 -8.86 -23.42 2.14
N GLU A 112 -8.83 -24.47 2.97
CA GLU A 112 -8.20 -24.44 4.29
C GLU A 112 -6.73 -24.01 4.19
N GLY A 113 -6.23 -23.31 5.22
CA GLY A 113 -4.85 -22.78 5.20
C GLY A 113 -4.66 -21.48 4.42
N THR A 114 -5.58 -21.12 3.52
CA THR A 114 -5.57 -19.78 2.89
C THR A 114 -6.02 -18.70 3.87
N ARG A 115 -5.73 -17.44 3.57
CA ARG A 115 -6.13 -16.32 4.43
C ARG A 115 -7.65 -16.25 4.59
N ALA A 116 -8.42 -16.36 3.51
CA ALA A 116 -9.89 -16.37 3.57
C ALA A 116 -10.42 -17.66 4.23
N GLY A 117 -9.84 -18.83 3.95
CA GLY A 117 -10.26 -20.10 4.56
C GLY A 117 -10.07 -20.17 6.07
N ARG A 118 -9.14 -19.37 6.63
CA ARG A 118 -8.95 -19.22 8.09
C ARG A 118 -9.82 -18.13 8.72
N GLY A 119 -10.71 -17.51 7.96
CA GLY A 119 -11.59 -16.47 8.48
C GLY A 119 -10.90 -15.14 8.81
N ASP A 120 -9.79 -14.81 8.14
CA ASP A 120 -9.12 -13.50 8.35
C ASP A 120 -10.10 -12.37 8.02
N LYS A 121 -10.49 -11.62 9.06
CA LYS A 121 -11.49 -10.55 8.96
C LYS A 121 -11.09 -9.46 7.96
N ARG A 122 -9.79 -9.16 7.82
CA ARG A 122 -9.34 -8.08 6.92
C ARG A 122 -9.63 -8.41 5.47
N ILE A 123 -9.27 -9.61 4.99
CA ILE A 123 -9.55 -9.99 3.60
C ILE A 123 -11.06 -10.10 3.34
N LEU A 124 -11.81 -10.70 4.28
CA LEU A 124 -13.25 -10.92 4.13
C LEU A 124 -14.04 -9.60 4.10
N GLN A 125 -13.59 -8.58 4.81
CA GLN A 125 -14.24 -7.27 4.86
C GLN A 125 -13.80 -6.32 3.74
N THR A 126 -12.73 -6.61 3.03
CA THR A 126 -12.15 -5.68 2.04
C THR A 126 -12.13 -6.28 0.63
N GLU A 127 -11.24 -7.22 0.35
CA GLU A 127 -10.96 -7.69 -1.00
C GLU A 127 -11.75 -8.93 -1.43
N PHE A 128 -12.31 -9.70 -0.49
CA PHE A 128 -13.03 -10.94 -0.77
C PHE A 128 -14.48 -10.65 -1.19
N ARG A 129 -14.64 -10.07 -2.37
CA ARG A 129 -15.93 -9.72 -2.98
C ARG A 129 -16.05 -10.45 -4.30
N GLU A 130 -17.26 -10.84 -4.69
CA GLU A 130 -17.51 -11.57 -5.95
C GLU A 130 -16.91 -10.86 -7.17
N GLU A 131 -17.06 -9.55 -7.25
CA GLU A 131 -16.50 -8.74 -8.34
C GLU A 131 -14.97 -8.80 -8.36
N SER A 132 -14.32 -8.70 -7.20
CA SER A 132 -12.87 -8.76 -7.07
C SER A 132 -12.34 -10.15 -7.45
N LEU A 133 -13.05 -11.21 -7.08
CA LEU A 133 -12.71 -12.57 -7.45
C LEU A 133 -12.88 -12.80 -8.95
N ALA A 134 -13.97 -12.30 -9.55
CA ALA A 134 -14.20 -12.39 -11.00
C ALA A 134 -13.11 -11.64 -11.80
N ILE A 135 -12.75 -10.43 -11.37
CA ILE A 135 -11.64 -9.67 -11.98
C ILE A 135 -10.32 -10.46 -11.87
N ALA A 136 -10.04 -11.05 -10.71
CA ALA A 136 -8.81 -11.83 -10.52
C ALA A 136 -8.76 -13.07 -11.45
N GLN A 137 -9.89 -13.76 -11.67
CA GLN A 137 -9.95 -14.88 -12.62
C GLN A 137 -9.75 -14.40 -14.06
N THR A 138 -10.35 -13.29 -14.46
CA THR A 138 -10.14 -12.70 -15.79
C THR A 138 -8.67 -12.33 -16.01
N LEU A 139 -8.03 -11.71 -15.02
CA LEU A 139 -6.62 -11.38 -15.09
C LEU A 139 -5.73 -12.63 -15.12
N LYS A 140 -6.08 -13.69 -14.38
CA LYS A 140 -5.39 -14.96 -14.42
C LYS A 140 -5.41 -15.57 -15.83
N THR A 141 -6.58 -15.66 -16.44
CA THR A 141 -6.74 -16.13 -17.83
C THR A 141 -5.92 -15.26 -18.81
N HIS A 142 -5.93 -13.94 -18.63
CA HIS A 142 -5.09 -13.04 -19.43
C HIS A 142 -3.59 -13.38 -19.28
N CYS A 143 -3.11 -13.63 -18.06
CA CYS A 143 -1.71 -13.99 -17.82
C CYS A 143 -1.36 -15.33 -18.47
N GLU A 144 -2.24 -16.32 -18.39
CA GLU A 144 -2.06 -17.64 -19.00
C GLU A 144 -1.97 -17.56 -20.53
N VAL A 145 -2.89 -16.81 -21.16
CA VAL A 145 -3.01 -16.76 -22.63
C VAL A 145 -2.07 -15.72 -23.27
N LYS A 146 -2.02 -14.50 -22.73
CA LYS A 146 -1.33 -13.37 -23.34
C LYS A 146 0.07 -13.09 -22.77
N LYS A 147 0.36 -13.57 -21.57
CA LYS A 147 1.62 -13.36 -20.86
C LYS A 147 2.43 -14.64 -20.66
N LYS A 148 2.21 -15.65 -21.51
CA LYS A 148 2.96 -16.91 -21.55
C LYS A 148 3.00 -17.64 -20.19
N GLY A 149 1.92 -17.63 -19.44
CA GLY A 149 1.82 -18.32 -18.16
C GLY A 149 2.49 -17.60 -16.98
N VAL A 150 2.76 -16.31 -17.07
CA VAL A 150 3.22 -15.53 -15.92
C VAL A 150 2.20 -15.63 -14.78
N ALA A 151 2.66 -15.96 -13.59
CA ALA A 151 1.80 -16.06 -12.42
C ALA A 151 1.13 -14.72 -12.12
N LEU A 152 -0.16 -14.71 -11.76
CA LEU A 152 -0.92 -13.49 -11.55
C LEU A 152 -0.33 -12.60 -10.46
N GLN A 153 0.23 -13.19 -9.39
CA GLN A 153 0.89 -12.42 -8.33
C GLN A 153 2.11 -11.65 -8.83
N HIS A 154 2.89 -12.23 -9.74
CA HIS A 154 4.02 -11.55 -10.35
C HIS A 154 3.57 -10.42 -11.27
N PHE A 155 2.56 -10.69 -12.10
CA PHE A 155 1.96 -9.66 -12.96
C PHE A 155 1.40 -8.50 -12.14
N ALA A 156 0.65 -8.77 -11.09
CA ALA A 156 0.05 -7.75 -10.23
C ALA A 156 1.12 -6.90 -9.51
N THR A 157 2.19 -7.54 -9.03
CA THR A 157 3.30 -6.84 -8.37
C THR A 157 4.07 -5.99 -9.37
N ALA A 158 4.39 -6.55 -10.54
CA ALA A 158 5.07 -5.80 -11.63
C ALA A 158 4.24 -4.62 -12.12
N TRP A 159 2.91 -4.77 -12.19
CA TRP A 159 2.00 -3.68 -12.55
C TRP A 159 2.10 -2.51 -11.55
N VAL A 160 2.13 -2.78 -10.25
CA VAL A 160 2.30 -1.73 -9.23
C VAL A 160 3.66 -1.06 -9.38
N LEU A 161 4.73 -1.83 -9.56
CA LEU A 161 6.10 -1.33 -9.72
C LEU A 161 6.32 -0.56 -11.04
N ALA A 162 5.49 -0.80 -12.06
CA ALA A 162 5.55 -0.06 -13.32
C ALA A 162 5.03 1.38 -13.21
N ASN A 163 4.33 1.73 -12.14
CA ASN A 163 3.89 3.10 -11.91
C ASN A 163 5.10 3.94 -11.45
N LYS A 164 5.38 5.01 -12.19
CA LYS A 164 6.56 5.88 -11.96
C LYS A 164 6.60 6.55 -10.58
N ALA A 165 5.46 6.70 -9.92
CA ALA A 165 5.39 7.23 -8.56
C ALA A 165 5.87 6.21 -7.51
N VAL A 166 5.88 4.91 -7.83
CA VAL A 166 6.19 3.84 -6.89
C VAL A 166 7.68 3.58 -6.84
N SER A 167 8.26 3.68 -5.65
CA SER A 167 9.68 3.42 -5.38
C SER A 167 9.97 1.96 -5.04
N ALA A 168 9.05 1.30 -4.33
CA ALA A 168 9.14 -0.11 -3.90
C ALA A 168 7.75 -0.61 -3.52
N VAL A 169 7.61 -1.90 -3.17
CA VAL A 169 6.36 -2.47 -2.63
C VAL A 169 6.65 -3.23 -1.33
N ILE A 170 5.64 -3.30 -0.45
CA ILE A 170 5.70 -4.15 0.73
C ILE A 170 5.08 -5.49 0.37
N ALA A 171 5.94 -6.50 0.18
CA ALA A 171 5.55 -7.89 0.02
C ALA A 171 5.58 -8.60 1.38
N GLY A 172 4.61 -9.50 1.60
CA GLY A 172 4.48 -10.25 2.86
C GLY A 172 4.32 -11.75 2.62
N PRO A 173 5.32 -12.44 2.05
CA PRO A 173 5.31 -13.87 1.94
C PRO A 173 5.37 -14.51 3.34
N ARG A 174 4.72 -15.66 3.50
CA ARG A 174 4.55 -16.35 4.79
C ARG A 174 5.42 -17.58 4.92
N THR A 175 5.80 -18.16 3.79
CA THR A 175 6.62 -19.37 3.70
C THR A 175 7.83 -19.11 2.82
N LEU A 176 8.85 -19.94 2.94
CA LEU A 176 10.04 -19.85 2.10
C LEU A 176 9.70 -19.99 0.62
N ASP A 177 8.81 -20.93 0.28
CA ASP A 177 8.36 -21.14 -1.11
C ASP A 177 7.74 -19.88 -1.72
N GLN A 178 7.02 -19.09 -0.92
CA GLN A 178 6.47 -17.80 -1.37
C GLN A 178 7.53 -16.70 -1.52
N TRP A 179 8.73 -16.89 -0.98
CA TRP A 179 9.86 -16.00 -1.20
C TRP A 179 10.66 -16.37 -2.44
N THR A 180 10.71 -17.65 -2.77
CA THR A 180 11.45 -18.16 -3.92
C THR A 180 10.64 -18.17 -5.21
N ASP A 181 9.30 -18.10 -5.11
CA ASP A 181 8.36 -17.97 -6.24
C ASP A 181 8.43 -16.55 -6.83
#